data_58a25f27bbb3595ebdab4cd983e8e64e
#
_entry.id   58a25f27bbb3595ebdab4cd983e8e64e
#
_cell.length_a   1.000
_cell.length_b   1.000
_cell.length_c   1.000
_cell.angle_alpha   90.00
_cell.angle_beta   90.00
_cell.angle_gamma   90.00
#
_symmetry.space_group_name_H-M   'P 1'
#
loop_
_entity.id
_entity.type
_entity.pdbx_description
1 polymer ?
#
loop_
_entity_poly.entity_id
_entity_poly.type
_entity_poly.pdbx_seq_one_letter_code
_entity_poly.pdbx_strand_id
1 'polypeptide(L)'
;MAGIQDLKGKTAVVTGGGSGIGKGMCRRFAHQGMNVVVADIEGEAAEKVAIALRTEGARAIALACDVSQRSDIESLAAASIDEFGAVDVACNNAGIFFGGKLREFTEGDWEWTMSVNLMGVVHGSTIFGKHMAERGSGQIVNTASIGGWAPDPNCAPYTTSKFAVVGFSEALRRDLEPDGVGVTILCPGPVATGMAKADRLRPASAGSSNATSLAAEPVMAVGMPPDDVGDLVIDGIRENATYVFTHPDFGAAFEPRFDEMRRALARTPKPRTGDVRPEDLS
;
A
#
# COMPACT_ATOMS: atom_id res chain seq x y z
N MET A 1 9.88 18.88 -1.22
CA MET A 1 8.78 19.20 -0.27
C MET A 1 9.16 18.66 1.12
N ALA A 2 8.85 19.35 2.21
CA ALA A 2 9.02 18.82 3.56
C ALA A 2 7.83 17.92 3.92
N GLY A 3 8.08 16.83 4.64
CA GLY A 3 7.02 15.94 5.12
C GLY A 3 6.23 16.56 6.30
N ILE A 4 5.19 15.86 6.73
CA ILE A 4 4.34 16.31 7.84
C ILE A 4 5.06 16.05 9.17
N GLN A 5 5.59 17.09 9.80
CA GLN A 5 6.37 16.97 11.04
C GLN A 5 5.49 16.76 12.29
N ASP A 6 4.42 17.55 12.42
CA ASP A 6 3.48 17.42 13.53
C ASP A 6 2.23 16.65 13.08
N LEU A 7 2.04 15.48 13.64
CA LEU A 7 0.92 14.59 13.34
C LEU A 7 -0.25 14.77 14.33
N LYS A 8 -0.05 15.48 15.46
CA LYS A 8 -1.08 15.63 16.47
C LYS A 8 -2.32 16.34 15.92
N GLY A 9 -3.50 15.76 16.14
CA GLY A 9 -4.78 16.26 15.66
C GLY A 9 -5.05 16.11 14.18
N LYS A 10 -4.09 15.61 13.39
CA LYS A 10 -4.27 15.28 11.98
C LYS A 10 -5.06 13.97 11.82
N THR A 11 -5.62 13.75 10.65
CA THR A 11 -6.45 12.56 10.38
C THR A 11 -5.75 11.59 9.44
N ALA A 12 -5.63 10.33 9.86
CA ALA A 12 -5.17 9.22 9.04
C ALA A 12 -6.32 8.27 8.68
N VAL A 13 -6.44 7.92 7.41
CA VAL A 13 -7.29 6.85 6.91
C VAL A 13 -6.41 5.66 6.55
N VAL A 14 -6.77 4.46 7.03
CA VAL A 14 -6.01 3.24 6.77
C VAL A 14 -6.93 2.15 6.25
N THR A 15 -6.74 1.73 4.99
CA THR A 15 -7.45 0.58 4.42
C THR A 15 -6.77 -0.73 4.82
N GLY A 16 -7.56 -1.80 5.03
CA GLY A 16 -7.06 -3.03 5.64
C GLY A 16 -6.63 -2.81 7.10
N GLY A 17 -7.26 -1.85 7.78
CA GLY A 17 -6.92 -1.41 9.13
C GLY A 17 -7.34 -2.38 10.24
N GLY A 18 -8.19 -3.36 9.94
CA GLY A 18 -8.68 -4.35 10.91
C GLY A 18 -7.64 -5.41 11.30
N SER A 19 -6.55 -5.55 10.54
CA SER A 19 -5.54 -6.59 10.79
C SER A 19 -4.13 -6.19 10.33
N GLY A 20 -3.14 -7.01 10.68
CA GLY A 20 -1.78 -6.95 10.15
C GLY A 20 -1.14 -5.57 10.19
N ILE A 21 -0.49 -5.18 9.08
CA ILE A 21 0.22 -3.91 8.94
C ILE A 21 -0.73 -2.73 9.15
N GLY A 22 -1.95 -2.78 8.58
CA GLY A 22 -2.93 -1.71 8.72
C GLY A 22 -3.30 -1.45 10.19
N LYS A 23 -3.52 -2.52 10.97
CA LYS A 23 -3.77 -2.41 12.42
C LYS A 23 -2.58 -1.79 13.15
N GLY A 24 -1.34 -2.20 12.80
CA GLY A 24 -0.12 -1.62 13.36
C GLY A 24 -0.05 -0.12 13.08
N MET A 25 -0.25 0.29 11.83
CA MET A 25 -0.30 1.72 11.46
C MET A 25 -1.38 2.48 12.24
N CYS A 26 -2.61 1.95 12.34
CA CYS A 26 -3.69 2.59 13.11
C CYS A 26 -3.28 2.85 14.56
N ARG A 27 -2.65 1.87 15.22
CA ARG A 27 -2.17 2.01 16.62
C ARG A 27 -1.08 3.07 16.73
N ARG A 28 -0.11 3.04 15.83
CA ARG A 28 1.01 3.98 15.88
C ARG A 28 0.58 5.41 15.55
N PHE A 29 -0.34 5.62 14.61
CA PHE A 29 -0.94 6.93 14.35
C PHE A 29 -1.73 7.46 15.56
N ALA A 30 -2.51 6.60 16.22
CA ALA A 30 -3.22 6.96 17.45
C ALA A 30 -2.24 7.40 18.56
N HIS A 31 -1.12 6.71 18.74
CA HIS A 31 -0.07 7.09 19.70
C HIS A 31 0.59 8.43 19.36
N GLN A 32 0.59 8.87 18.09
CA GLN A 32 1.02 10.22 17.69
C GLN A 32 -0.05 11.29 17.91
N GLY A 33 -1.21 10.92 18.47
CA GLY A 33 -2.32 11.83 18.70
C GLY A 33 -3.13 12.19 17.45
N MET A 34 -3.05 11.36 16.40
CA MET A 34 -3.89 11.50 15.22
C MET A 34 -5.32 11.01 15.47
N ASN A 35 -6.27 11.56 14.72
CA ASN A 35 -7.57 10.92 14.49
C ASN A 35 -7.37 9.77 13.52
N VAL A 36 -8.00 8.63 13.76
CA VAL A 36 -7.79 7.42 12.95
C VAL A 36 -9.10 6.89 12.37
N VAL A 37 -9.15 6.73 11.06
CA VAL A 37 -10.22 6.04 10.36
C VAL A 37 -9.72 4.64 9.99
N VAL A 38 -10.30 3.64 10.63
CA VAL A 38 -9.99 2.23 10.42
C VAL A 38 -10.96 1.68 9.38
N ALA A 39 -10.49 1.45 8.14
CA ALA A 39 -11.29 0.90 7.07
C ALA A 39 -10.89 -0.55 6.78
N ASP A 40 -11.85 -1.45 6.69
CA ASP A 40 -11.60 -2.86 6.35
C ASP A 40 -12.85 -3.46 5.69
N ILE A 41 -12.67 -4.45 4.81
CA ILE A 41 -13.80 -5.21 4.26
C ILE A 41 -14.54 -5.99 5.36
N GLU A 42 -13.80 -6.43 6.39
CA GLU A 42 -14.36 -7.03 7.60
C GLU A 42 -14.69 -5.91 8.62
N GLY A 43 -15.86 -5.26 8.47
CA GLY A 43 -16.26 -4.14 9.32
C GLY A 43 -16.19 -4.41 10.83
N GLU A 44 -16.46 -5.65 11.27
CA GLU A 44 -16.30 -6.05 12.69
C GLU A 44 -14.83 -6.04 13.13
N ALA A 45 -13.90 -6.39 12.26
CA ALA A 45 -12.46 -6.33 12.57
C ALA A 45 -12.00 -4.87 12.70
N ALA A 46 -12.46 -4.01 11.78
CA ALA A 46 -12.23 -2.57 11.88
C ALA A 46 -12.78 -1.98 13.18
N GLU A 47 -14.01 -2.32 13.56
CA GLU A 47 -14.63 -1.80 14.79
C GLU A 47 -13.90 -2.27 16.06
N LYS A 48 -13.44 -3.52 16.11
CA LYS A 48 -12.63 -4.00 17.24
C LYS A 48 -11.34 -3.19 17.43
N VAL A 49 -10.68 -2.81 16.30
CA VAL A 49 -9.49 -1.94 16.35
C VAL A 49 -9.87 -0.54 16.81
N ALA A 50 -10.92 0.07 16.26
CA ALA A 50 -11.36 1.41 16.62
C ALA A 50 -11.78 1.50 18.10
N ILE A 51 -12.49 0.47 18.64
CA ILE A 51 -12.82 0.39 20.07
C ILE A 51 -11.54 0.37 20.92
N ALA A 52 -10.55 -0.45 20.56
CA ALA A 52 -9.30 -0.50 21.31
C ALA A 52 -8.61 0.86 21.33
N LEU A 53 -8.51 1.54 20.17
CA LEU A 53 -7.92 2.88 20.09
C LEU A 53 -8.67 3.91 20.93
N ARG A 54 -10.01 3.90 20.90
CA ARG A 54 -10.84 4.78 21.74
C ARG A 54 -10.65 4.51 23.23
N THR A 55 -10.47 3.24 23.62
CA THR A 55 -10.21 2.85 25.03
C THR A 55 -8.87 3.39 25.52
N GLU A 56 -7.91 3.55 24.63
CA GLU A 56 -6.60 4.18 24.88
C GLU A 56 -6.66 5.72 24.79
N GLY A 57 -7.84 6.31 24.55
CA GLY A 57 -8.05 7.77 24.54
C GLY A 57 -7.92 8.41 23.15
N ALA A 58 -7.71 7.66 22.10
CA ALA A 58 -7.65 8.20 20.74
C ALA A 58 -9.03 8.49 20.16
N ARG A 59 -9.12 9.41 19.21
CA ARG A 59 -10.31 9.62 18.38
C ARG A 59 -10.23 8.67 17.18
N ALA A 60 -11.13 7.69 17.12
CA ALA A 60 -11.14 6.70 16.05
C ALA A 60 -12.56 6.29 15.66
N ILE A 61 -12.78 6.11 14.35
CA ILE A 61 -13.98 5.50 13.77
C ILE A 61 -13.61 4.29 12.93
N ALA A 62 -14.59 3.39 12.73
CA ALA A 62 -14.46 2.23 11.86
C ALA A 62 -15.47 2.31 10.72
N LEU A 63 -15.07 1.91 9.52
CA LEU A 63 -15.90 1.87 8.34
C LEU A 63 -15.68 0.56 7.58
N ALA A 64 -16.74 -0.12 7.19
CA ALA A 64 -16.66 -1.23 6.25
C ALA A 64 -16.35 -0.65 4.86
N CYS A 65 -15.36 -1.23 4.16
CA CYS A 65 -14.93 -0.71 2.87
C CYS A 65 -14.28 -1.82 2.04
N ASP A 66 -14.86 -2.15 0.91
CA ASP A 66 -14.24 -2.96 -0.14
C ASP A 66 -13.48 -2.03 -1.09
N VAL A 67 -12.15 -2.04 -0.99
CA VAL A 67 -11.28 -1.16 -1.80
C VAL A 67 -11.36 -1.43 -3.30
N SER A 68 -11.84 -2.61 -3.71
CA SER A 68 -12.09 -2.93 -5.12
C SER A 68 -13.25 -2.11 -5.72
N GLN A 69 -14.13 -1.58 -4.84
CA GLN A 69 -15.27 -0.76 -5.22
C GLN A 69 -14.93 0.73 -5.04
N ARG A 70 -14.86 1.46 -6.14
CA ARG A 70 -14.58 2.91 -6.09
C ARG A 70 -15.58 3.68 -5.22
N SER A 71 -16.86 3.31 -5.28
CA SER A 71 -17.94 3.92 -4.49
C SER A 71 -17.72 3.80 -2.98
N ASP A 72 -17.11 2.69 -2.53
CA ASP A 72 -16.82 2.49 -1.11
C ASP A 72 -15.71 3.43 -0.63
N ILE A 73 -14.68 3.63 -1.46
CA ILE A 73 -13.62 4.60 -1.16
C ILE A 73 -14.17 6.04 -1.19
N GLU A 74 -15.09 6.38 -2.09
CA GLU A 74 -15.77 7.69 -2.11
C GLU A 74 -16.56 7.90 -0.81
N SER A 75 -17.30 6.89 -0.38
CA SER A 75 -18.05 6.91 0.90
C SER A 75 -17.12 7.00 2.11
N LEU A 76 -16.01 6.25 2.11
CA LEU A 76 -14.97 6.32 3.14
C LEU A 76 -14.37 7.72 3.25
N ALA A 77 -14.03 8.35 2.12
CA ALA A 77 -13.49 9.70 2.12
C ALA A 77 -14.51 10.73 2.66
N ALA A 78 -15.75 10.67 2.19
CA ALA A 78 -16.83 11.56 2.64
C ALA A 78 -17.04 11.45 4.15
N ALA A 79 -17.20 10.23 4.68
CA ALA A 79 -17.41 10.01 6.11
C ALA A 79 -16.20 10.44 6.96
N SER A 80 -14.98 10.26 6.44
CA SER A 80 -13.76 10.69 7.13
C SER A 80 -13.68 12.21 7.24
N ILE A 81 -14.04 12.92 6.17
CA ILE A 81 -14.04 14.38 6.12
C ILE A 81 -15.17 14.94 6.98
N ASP A 82 -16.36 14.34 6.95
CA ASP A 82 -17.50 14.74 7.78
C ASP A 82 -17.16 14.66 9.28
N GLU A 83 -16.54 13.56 9.71
CA GLU A 83 -16.19 13.33 11.13
C GLU A 83 -15.03 14.20 11.62
N PHE A 84 -13.98 14.36 10.80
CA PHE A 84 -12.72 14.96 11.26
C PHE A 84 -12.34 16.26 10.54
N GLY A 85 -13.13 16.69 9.56
CA GLY A 85 -12.92 17.93 8.80
C GLY A 85 -11.95 17.78 7.62
N ALA A 86 -11.00 16.87 7.70
CA ALA A 86 -10.01 16.65 6.65
C ALA A 86 -9.34 15.28 6.76
N VAL A 87 -8.72 14.83 5.68
CA VAL A 87 -7.78 13.70 5.66
C VAL A 87 -6.39 14.22 5.32
N ASP A 88 -5.43 14.02 6.21
CA ASP A 88 -4.04 14.48 6.07
C ASP A 88 -3.12 13.34 5.61
N VAL A 89 -3.42 12.10 6.00
CA VAL A 89 -2.67 10.89 5.62
C VAL A 89 -3.64 9.84 5.12
N ALA A 90 -3.40 9.27 3.93
CA ALA A 90 -4.16 8.17 3.37
C ALA A 90 -3.24 6.97 3.12
N CYS A 91 -3.44 5.88 3.87
CA CYS A 91 -2.71 4.63 3.71
C CYS A 91 -3.55 3.63 2.90
N ASN A 92 -3.22 3.49 1.63
CA ASN A 92 -3.76 2.47 0.75
C ASN A 92 -3.01 1.16 1.02
N ASN A 93 -3.47 0.42 2.04
CA ASN A 93 -2.73 -0.73 2.56
C ASN A 93 -3.46 -2.06 2.36
N ALA A 94 -4.77 -2.08 2.18
CA ALA A 94 -5.51 -3.32 1.92
C ALA A 94 -4.87 -4.12 0.77
N GLY A 95 -4.74 -5.43 0.98
CA GLY A 95 -4.11 -6.30 0.00
C GLY A 95 -4.26 -7.78 0.34
N ILE A 96 -4.18 -8.60 -0.69
CA ILE A 96 -4.28 -10.06 -0.63
C ILE A 96 -3.06 -10.69 -1.27
N PHE A 97 -2.79 -11.95 -0.91
CA PHE A 97 -1.70 -12.75 -1.46
C PHE A 97 -2.17 -14.17 -1.78
N PHE A 98 -1.74 -14.67 -2.92
CA PHE A 98 -1.86 -16.07 -3.31
C PHE A 98 -0.56 -16.55 -3.93
N GLY A 99 -0.17 -17.77 -3.60
CA GLY A 99 0.93 -18.50 -4.21
C GLY A 99 0.43 -19.72 -4.99
N GLY A 100 1.07 -20.01 -6.11
CA GLY A 100 0.78 -21.13 -6.99
C GLY A 100 1.60 -21.03 -8.28
N LYS A 101 1.74 -22.13 -9.01
CA LYS A 101 2.35 -22.11 -10.34
C LYS A 101 1.46 -21.36 -11.31
N LEU A 102 2.04 -20.77 -12.35
CA LEU A 102 1.27 -19.98 -13.34
C LEU A 102 0.01 -20.68 -13.86
N ARG A 103 0.07 -22.01 -14.11
CA ARG A 103 -1.05 -22.82 -14.59
C ARG A 103 -2.15 -23.10 -13.55
N GLU A 104 -1.91 -22.76 -12.30
CA GLU A 104 -2.84 -22.97 -11.18
C GLU A 104 -3.71 -21.74 -10.93
N PHE A 105 -3.29 -20.59 -11.44
CA PHE A 105 -4.07 -19.36 -11.36
C PHE A 105 -5.18 -19.32 -12.40
N THR A 106 -6.37 -18.99 -11.95
CA THR A 106 -7.55 -18.74 -12.78
C THR A 106 -7.65 -17.27 -13.18
N GLU A 107 -8.50 -16.93 -14.15
CA GLU A 107 -8.82 -15.55 -14.49
C GLU A 107 -9.34 -14.79 -13.26
N GLY A 108 -10.22 -15.40 -12.47
CA GLY A 108 -10.74 -14.81 -11.24
C GLY A 108 -9.66 -14.52 -10.17
N ASP A 109 -8.56 -15.30 -10.12
CA ASP A 109 -7.41 -14.97 -9.25
C ASP A 109 -6.73 -13.67 -9.69
N TRP A 110 -6.53 -13.52 -11.01
CA TRP A 110 -5.96 -12.32 -11.58
C TRP A 110 -6.84 -11.11 -11.34
N GLU A 111 -8.13 -11.21 -11.69
CA GLU A 111 -9.10 -10.12 -11.52
C GLU A 111 -9.20 -9.68 -10.06
N TRP A 112 -9.34 -10.64 -9.14
CA TRP A 112 -9.44 -10.30 -7.72
C TRP A 112 -8.14 -9.70 -7.17
N THR A 113 -6.98 -10.27 -7.53
CA THR A 113 -5.70 -9.70 -7.08
C THR A 113 -5.51 -8.28 -7.59
N MET A 114 -5.80 -8.04 -8.87
CA MET A 114 -5.63 -6.71 -9.47
C MET A 114 -6.66 -5.71 -8.93
N SER A 115 -7.91 -6.11 -8.73
CA SER A 115 -8.95 -5.22 -8.19
C SER A 115 -8.64 -4.76 -6.77
N VAL A 116 -8.11 -5.64 -5.90
CA VAL A 116 -7.76 -5.28 -4.53
C VAL A 116 -6.40 -4.58 -4.47
N ASN A 117 -5.34 -5.25 -4.94
CA ASN A 117 -3.96 -4.81 -4.70
C ASN A 117 -3.54 -3.59 -5.52
N LEU A 118 -4.11 -3.42 -6.73
CA LEU A 118 -3.79 -2.30 -7.60
C LEU A 118 -4.92 -1.28 -7.66
N MET A 119 -6.14 -1.71 -8.06
CA MET A 119 -7.23 -0.75 -8.24
C MET A 119 -7.65 -0.11 -6.92
N GLY A 120 -7.60 -0.83 -5.79
CA GLY A 120 -7.80 -0.25 -4.47
C GLY A 120 -6.82 0.88 -4.16
N VAL A 121 -5.54 0.71 -4.52
CA VAL A 121 -4.52 1.77 -4.39
C VAL A 121 -4.82 2.93 -5.34
N VAL A 122 -5.20 2.66 -6.58
CA VAL A 122 -5.55 3.69 -7.58
C VAL A 122 -6.78 4.49 -7.12
N HIS A 123 -7.84 3.84 -6.64
CA HIS A 123 -9.05 4.50 -6.14
C HIS A 123 -8.73 5.43 -4.97
N GLY A 124 -8.05 4.88 -3.93
CA GLY A 124 -7.70 5.67 -2.75
C GLY A 124 -6.78 6.84 -3.08
N SER A 125 -5.73 6.60 -3.87
CA SER A 125 -4.81 7.65 -4.29
C SER A 125 -5.49 8.76 -5.10
N THR A 126 -6.40 8.40 -5.99
CA THR A 126 -7.13 9.38 -6.81
C THR A 126 -8.08 10.23 -5.96
N ILE A 127 -8.85 9.59 -5.06
CA ILE A 127 -9.88 10.27 -4.27
C ILE A 127 -9.25 11.13 -3.19
N PHE A 128 -8.35 10.56 -2.38
CA PHE A 128 -7.67 11.30 -1.32
C PHE A 128 -6.66 12.31 -1.88
N GLY A 129 -5.96 11.96 -2.97
CA GLY A 129 -5.01 12.85 -3.63
C GLY A 129 -5.67 14.12 -4.14
N LYS A 130 -6.85 14.03 -4.74
CA LYS A 130 -7.64 15.21 -5.13
C LYS A 130 -7.99 16.09 -3.92
N HIS A 131 -8.51 15.50 -2.84
CA HIS A 131 -8.84 16.23 -1.61
C HIS A 131 -7.61 16.93 -1.00
N MET A 132 -6.46 16.26 -0.99
CA MET A 132 -5.20 16.81 -0.47
C MET A 132 -4.65 17.93 -1.36
N ALA A 133 -4.69 17.76 -2.69
CA ALA A 133 -4.25 18.75 -3.67
C ALA A 133 -5.05 20.05 -3.56
N GLU A 134 -6.38 19.96 -3.42
CA GLU A 134 -7.26 21.12 -3.20
C GLU A 134 -6.92 21.90 -1.91
N ARG A 135 -6.31 21.22 -0.92
CA ARG A 135 -5.86 21.81 0.35
C ARG A 135 -4.39 22.25 0.33
N GLY A 136 -3.64 21.88 -0.69
CA GLY A 136 -2.21 22.17 -0.79
C GLY A 136 -1.34 21.37 0.19
N SER A 137 -1.84 20.30 0.79
CA SER A 137 -1.08 19.48 1.75
C SER A 137 -1.69 18.11 1.97
N GLY A 138 -0.85 17.08 2.14
CA GLY A 138 -1.24 15.73 2.48
C GLY A 138 -0.13 14.73 2.21
N GLN A 139 -0.34 13.49 2.65
CA GLN A 139 0.57 12.37 2.40
C GLN A 139 -0.22 11.12 2.04
N ILE A 140 0.11 10.52 0.92
CA ILE A 140 -0.38 9.21 0.50
C ILE A 140 0.70 8.17 0.82
N VAL A 141 0.31 7.05 1.42
CA VAL A 141 1.17 5.89 1.65
C VAL A 141 0.59 4.71 0.91
N ASN A 142 1.28 4.22 -0.12
CA ASN A 142 0.85 3.09 -0.92
C ASN A 142 1.66 1.84 -0.55
N THR A 143 0.98 0.79 -0.08
CA THR A 143 1.63 -0.46 0.32
C THR A 143 1.91 -1.34 -0.89
N ALA A 144 3.16 -1.30 -1.36
CA ALA A 144 3.70 -2.24 -2.33
C ALA A 144 4.18 -3.55 -1.64
N SER A 145 5.42 -3.94 -1.85
CA SER A 145 6.13 -5.08 -1.25
C SER A 145 7.57 -5.06 -1.74
N ILE A 146 8.47 -5.78 -1.07
CA ILE A 146 9.75 -6.18 -1.69
C ILE A 146 9.53 -6.97 -2.98
N GLY A 147 8.41 -7.73 -3.09
CA GLY A 147 7.98 -8.40 -4.32
C GLY A 147 7.62 -7.46 -5.47
N GLY A 148 7.57 -6.13 -5.25
CA GLY A 148 7.49 -5.10 -6.28
C GLY A 148 8.86 -4.71 -6.88
N TRP A 149 9.96 -5.28 -6.38
CA TRP A 149 11.34 -5.01 -6.79
C TRP A 149 12.08 -6.27 -7.21
N ALA A 150 11.91 -7.37 -6.47
CA ALA A 150 12.44 -8.68 -6.76
C ALA A 150 11.27 -9.66 -6.96
N PRO A 151 11.06 -10.17 -8.19
CA PRO A 151 9.95 -11.08 -8.45
C PRO A 151 10.22 -12.46 -7.82
N ASP A 152 9.28 -12.93 -7.01
CA ASP A 152 9.32 -14.27 -6.47
C ASP A 152 8.65 -15.27 -7.42
N PRO A 153 9.14 -16.51 -7.53
CA PRO A 153 8.46 -17.57 -8.27
C PRO A 153 7.12 -17.92 -7.60
N ASN A 154 6.19 -18.47 -8.39
CA ASN A 154 4.90 -18.97 -7.92
C ASN A 154 3.96 -17.93 -7.29
N CYS A 155 4.09 -16.65 -7.62
CA CYS A 155 3.17 -15.59 -7.17
C CYS A 155 2.95 -14.51 -8.24
N ALA A 156 2.81 -14.91 -9.49
CA ALA A 156 2.75 -14.01 -10.64
C ALA A 156 1.69 -12.89 -10.51
N PRO A 157 0.41 -13.13 -10.15
CA PRO A 157 -0.57 -12.05 -9.99
C PRO A 157 -0.17 -11.06 -8.89
N TYR A 158 0.28 -11.55 -7.74
CA TYR A 158 0.74 -10.71 -6.64
C TYR A 158 1.94 -9.85 -7.05
N THR A 159 3.00 -10.48 -7.57
CA THR A 159 4.19 -9.77 -8.06
C THR A 159 3.81 -8.70 -9.08
N THR A 160 2.99 -9.03 -10.08
CA THR A 160 2.52 -8.07 -11.08
C THR A 160 1.82 -6.89 -10.42
N SER A 161 0.91 -7.13 -9.48
CA SER A 161 0.19 -6.06 -8.78
C SER A 161 1.15 -5.15 -8.00
N LYS A 162 2.18 -5.71 -7.33
CA LYS A 162 3.10 -4.94 -6.50
C LYS A 162 4.12 -4.14 -7.33
N PHE A 163 4.57 -4.66 -8.48
CA PHE A 163 5.33 -3.86 -9.46
C PHE A 163 4.50 -2.70 -10.01
N ALA A 164 3.22 -2.95 -10.32
CA ALA A 164 2.33 -1.91 -10.81
C ALA A 164 2.10 -0.81 -9.76
N VAL A 165 1.96 -1.17 -8.47
CA VAL A 165 1.85 -0.18 -7.37
C VAL A 165 3.11 0.67 -7.27
N VAL A 166 4.31 0.10 -7.40
CA VAL A 166 5.56 0.87 -7.40
C VAL A 166 5.55 1.89 -8.53
N GLY A 167 5.38 1.45 -9.79
CA GLY A 167 5.42 2.35 -10.94
C GLY A 167 4.31 3.41 -10.91
N PHE A 168 3.09 3.03 -10.50
CA PHE A 168 1.98 3.98 -10.29
C PHE A 168 2.33 5.04 -9.25
N SER A 169 2.88 4.63 -8.11
CA SER A 169 3.18 5.55 -7.01
C SER A 169 4.34 6.49 -7.33
N GLU A 170 5.34 6.04 -8.08
CA GLU A 170 6.45 6.89 -8.56
C GLU A 170 5.94 7.98 -9.52
N ALA A 171 5.03 7.62 -10.44
CA ALA A 171 4.39 8.58 -11.34
C ALA A 171 3.52 9.56 -10.55
N LEU A 172 2.64 9.04 -9.69
CA LEU A 172 1.73 9.83 -8.85
C LEU A 172 2.48 10.85 -7.98
N ARG A 173 3.65 10.46 -7.44
CA ARG A 173 4.48 11.38 -6.64
C ARG A 173 4.89 12.62 -7.42
N ARG A 174 5.28 12.44 -8.69
CA ARG A 174 5.66 13.55 -9.56
C ARG A 174 4.47 14.44 -9.91
N ASP A 175 3.31 13.82 -10.13
CA ASP A 175 2.08 14.53 -10.47
C ASP A 175 1.57 15.39 -9.31
N LEU A 176 1.67 14.92 -8.06
CA LEU A 176 1.11 15.56 -6.88
C LEU A 176 2.09 16.45 -6.11
N GLU A 177 3.40 16.34 -6.36
CA GLU A 177 4.42 17.17 -5.70
C GLU A 177 4.19 18.68 -5.88
N PRO A 178 3.81 19.19 -7.09
CA PRO A 178 3.49 20.62 -7.27
C PRO A 178 2.31 21.09 -6.44
N ASP A 179 1.38 20.20 -6.12
CA ASP A 179 0.17 20.48 -5.34
C ASP A 179 0.38 20.33 -3.81
N GLY A 180 1.62 20.13 -3.37
CA GLY A 180 1.92 20.02 -1.94
C GLY A 180 1.56 18.66 -1.32
N VAL A 181 1.41 17.59 -2.11
CA VAL A 181 1.05 16.25 -1.63
C VAL A 181 2.22 15.29 -1.81
N GLY A 182 2.66 14.68 -0.72
CA GLY A 182 3.69 13.64 -0.75
C GLY A 182 3.11 12.27 -1.06
N VAL A 183 3.95 11.40 -1.67
CA VAL A 183 3.61 9.99 -1.88
C VAL A 183 4.78 9.13 -1.40
N THR A 184 4.49 8.22 -0.48
CA THR A 184 5.43 7.24 0.06
C THR A 184 5.04 5.84 -0.38
N ILE A 185 6.01 5.05 -0.80
CA ILE A 185 5.84 3.66 -1.21
C ILE A 185 6.35 2.78 -0.07
N LEU A 186 5.44 2.14 0.65
CA LEU A 186 5.79 1.17 1.66
C LEU A 186 6.11 -0.17 0.99
N CYS A 187 7.32 -0.69 1.23
CA CYS A 187 7.83 -1.92 0.64
C CYS A 187 8.13 -2.97 1.73
N PRO A 188 7.11 -3.63 2.29
CA PRO A 188 7.34 -4.61 3.34
C PRO A 188 8.04 -5.87 2.81
N GLY A 189 8.97 -6.39 3.62
CA GLY A 189 9.35 -7.79 3.60
C GLY A 189 8.40 -8.63 4.46
N PRO A 190 8.85 -9.73 5.05
CA PRO A 190 8.04 -10.55 5.95
C PRO A 190 7.56 -9.78 7.17
N VAL A 191 6.25 -9.71 7.37
CA VAL A 191 5.61 -9.07 8.54
C VAL A 191 4.64 -10.06 9.16
N ALA A 192 4.59 -10.15 10.48
CA ALA A 192 3.73 -11.06 11.24
C ALA A 192 2.25 -10.69 11.08
N THR A 193 1.61 -11.19 10.04
CA THR A 193 0.23 -10.84 9.64
C THR A 193 -0.62 -12.06 9.35
N GLY A 194 -1.94 -11.86 9.26
CA GLY A 194 -2.89 -12.87 8.82
C GLY A 194 -3.00 -13.04 7.30
N MET A 195 -2.07 -12.52 6.51
CA MET A 195 -2.13 -12.55 5.03
C MET A 195 -2.22 -13.98 4.46
N ALA A 196 -1.61 -14.95 5.14
CA ALA A 196 -1.74 -16.38 4.81
C ALA A 196 -3.17 -16.94 4.91
N LYS A 197 -4.12 -16.17 5.41
CA LYS A 197 -5.54 -16.53 5.54
C LYS A 197 -6.44 -15.71 4.62
N ALA A 198 -5.89 -15.08 3.59
CA ALA A 198 -6.64 -14.22 2.67
C ALA A 198 -7.71 -14.99 1.88
N ASP A 199 -7.56 -16.31 1.69
CA ASP A 199 -8.54 -17.18 1.01
C ASP A 199 -9.97 -17.04 1.56
N ARG A 200 -10.15 -16.75 2.85
CA ARG A 200 -11.46 -16.53 3.48
C ARG A 200 -12.23 -15.32 2.93
N LEU A 201 -11.50 -14.37 2.34
CA LEU A 201 -12.06 -13.12 1.78
C LEU A 201 -12.39 -13.26 0.29
N ARG A 202 -12.18 -14.45 -0.29
CA ARG A 202 -12.38 -14.69 -1.71
C ARG A 202 -13.85 -14.47 -2.09
N PRO A 203 -14.17 -13.56 -3.00
CA PRO A 203 -15.54 -13.35 -3.43
C PRO A 203 -16.01 -14.54 -4.30
N ALA A 204 -17.30 -14.84 -4.23
CA ALA A 204 -17.89 -15.92 -5.03
C ALA A 204 -17.67 -15.73 -6.54
N SER A 205 -17.61 -14.50 -7.01
CA SER A 205 -17.33 -14.13 -8.40
C SER A 205 -15.96 -14.59 -8.90
N ALA A 206 -14.95 -14.68 -8.01
CA ALA A 206 -13.62 -15.16 -8.36
C ALA A 206 -13.53 -16.69 -8.53
N GLY A 207 -14.62 -17.42 -8.24
CA GLY A 207 -14.67 -18.88 -8.38
C GLY A 207 -13.68 -19.64 -7.50
N SER A 208 -13.48 -20.93 -7.75
CA SER A 208 -12.50 -21.76 -7.05
C SER A 208 -11.11 -21.61 -7.66
N SER A 209 -10.07 -21.81 -6.85
CA SER A 209 -8.66 -21.80 -7.29
C SER A 209 -7.87 -22.92 -6.63
N ASN A 210 -6.79 -23.36 -7.29
CA ASN A 210 -5.78 -24.23 -6.70
C ASN A 210 -4.61 -23.43 -6.10
N ALA A 211 -4.54 -22.14 -6.34
CA ALA A 211 -3.61 -21.23 -5.66
C ALA A 211 -4.11 -20.95 -4.23
N THR A 212 -3.19 -20.76 -3.29
CA THR A 212 -3.53 -20.59 -1.88
C THR A 212 -2.66 -19.54 -1.21
N SER A 213 -3.22 -18.82 -0.24
CA SER A 213 -2.49 -17.91 0.63
C SER A 213 -1.63 -18.62 1.69
N LEU A 214 -1.89 -19.90 1.98
CA LEU A 214 -1.17 -20.68 3.00
C LEU A 214 0.33 -20.82 2.73
N ALA A 215 0.77 -20.69 1.47
CA ALA A 215 2.18 -20.71 1.10
C ALA A 215 3.03 -19.62 1.81
N ALA A 216 2.40 -18.54 2.28
CA ALA A 216 3.07 -17.47 3.01
C ALA A 216 3.21 -17.73 4.52
N GLU A 217 2.50 -18.71 5.09
CA GLU A 217 2.39 -18.90 6.54
C GLU A 217 3.74 -19.03 7.26
N PRO A 218 4.72 -19.86 6.81
CA PRO A 218 5.99 -20.02 7.51
C PRO A 218 6.81 -18.72 7.56
N VAL A 219 6.72 -17.92 6.51
CA VAL A 219 7.47 -16.66 6.38
C VAL A 219 6.82 -15.56 7.22
N MET A 220 5.49 -15.51 7.27
CA MET A 220 4.75 -14.54 8.07
C MET A 220 4.87 -14.79 9.58
N ALA A 221 5.03 -16.05 10.00
CA ALA A 221 5.12 -16.41 11.42
C ALA A 221 6.35 -15.83 12.14
N VAL A 222 7.42 -15.54 11.40
CA VAL A 222 8.69 -15.00 11.93
C VAL A 222 8.94 -13.56 11.46
N GLY A 223 7.94 -12.92 10.89
CA GLY A 223 8.04 -11.58 10.32
C GLY A 223 8.16 -10.48 11.37
N MET A 224 8.52 -9.27 10.91
CA MET A 224 8.56 -8.05 11.72
C MET A 224 7.18 -7.79 12.38
N PRO A 225 7.14 -7.31 13.64
CA PRO A 225 5.89 -6.88 14.25
C PRO A 225 5.19 -5.78 13.42
N PRO A 226 3.86 -5.83 13.24
CA PRO A 226 3.13 -4.79 12.50
C PRO A 226 3.28 -3.37 13.05
N ASP A 227 3.45 -3.21 14.36
CA ASP A 227 3.64 -1.91 15.00
C ASP A 227 4.97 -1.26 14.57
N ASP A 228 6.03 -2.04 14.40
CA ASP A 228 7.33 -1.54 13.95
C ASP A 228 7.24 -1.01 12.52
N VAL A 229 6.41 -1.65 11.68
CA VAL A 229 6.11 -1.12 10.33
C VAL A 229 5.39 0.23 10.43
N GLY A 230 4.47 0.38 11.39
CA GLY A 230 3.78 1.65 11.65
C GLY A 230 4.75 2.78 12.02
N ASP A 231 5.77 2.49 12.82
CA ASP A 231 6.81 3.47 13.18
C ASP A 231 7.64 3.88 11.95
N LEU A 232 8.07 2.93 11.13
CA LEU A 232 8.79 3.22 9.90
C LEU A 232 7.95 4.07 8.92
N VAL A 233 6.64 3.84 8.85
CA VAL A 233 5.73 4.66 8.05
C VAL A 233 5.65 6.08 8.58
N ILE A 234 5.58 6.28 9.90
CA ILE A 234 5.57 7.62 10.52
C ILE A 234 6.85 8.37 10.17
N ASP A 235 8.00 7.74 10.27
CA ASP A 235 9.28 8.35 9.93
C ASP A 235 9.32 8.69 8.43
N GLY A 236 8.87 7.79 7.56
CA GLY A 236 8.74 8.04 6.13
C GLY A 236 7.83 9.23 5.78
N ILE A 237 6.72 9.40 6.50
CA ILE A 237 5.81 10.55 6.36
C ILE A 237 6.53 11.85 6.76
N ARG A 238 7.24 11.86 7.89
CA ARG A 238 7.99 13.03 8.38
C ARG A 238 9.09 13.44 7.42
N GLU A 239 9.79 12.49 6.84
CA GLU A 239 10.86 12.72 5.88
C GLU A 239 10.34 13.00 4.45
N ASN A 240 9.06 12.79 4.19
CA ASN A 240 8.51 12.71 2.83
C ASN A 240 9.31 11.72 1.96
N ALA A 241 9.69 10.58 2.56
CA ALA A 241 10.48 9.57 1.89
C ALA A 241 9.73 8.94 0.73
N THR A 242 10.39 8.76 -0.41
CA THR A 242 9.79 8.07 -1.56
C THR A 242 9.56 6.59 -1.24
N TYR A 243 10.51 5.96 -0.56
CA TYR A 243 10.46 4.53 -0.23
C TYR A 243 10.66 4.30 1.26
N VAL A 244 9.88 3.38 1.82
CA VAL A 244 10.04 2.83 3.16
C VAL A 244 10.18 1.33 3.04
N PHE A 245 11.41 0.83 3.20
CA PHE A 245 11.70 -0.60 3.25
C PHE A 245 11.75 -1.06 4.70
N THR A 246 11.08 -2.17 5.00
CA THR A 246 11.07 -2.73 6.37
C THR A 246 12.28 -3.61 6.67
N HIS A 247 12.97 -4.12 5.65
CA HIS A 247 14.08 -5.06 5.78
C HIS A 247 15.23 -4.63 4.87
N PRO A 248 16.29 -3.99 5.40
CA PRO A 248 17.38 -3.47 4.59
C PRO A 248 18.17 -4.56 3.85
N ASP A 249 18.25 -5.78 4.42
CA ASP A 249 19.00 -6.90 3.83
C ASP A 249 18.43 -7.36 2.47
N PHE A 250 17.15 -7.07 2.18
CA PHE A 250 16.57 -7.38 0.87
C PHE A 250 17.11 -6.51 -0.27
N GLY A 251 17.86 -5.44 0.03
CA GLY A 251 18.54 -4.66 -1.01
C GLY A 251 19.42 -5.52 -1.92
N ALA A 252 20.09 -6.52 -1.35
CA ALA A 252 20.91 -7.46 -2.12
C ALA A 252 20.10 -8.31 -3.13
N ALA A 253 18.81 -8.52 -2.92
CA ALA A 253 17.95 -9.25 -3.85
C ALA A 253 17.60 -8.44 -5.11
N PHE A 254 17.77 -7.12 -5.09
CA PHE A 254 17.45 -6.25 -6.23
C PHE A 254 18.64 -6.14 -7.21
N GLU A 255 19.87 -6.25 -6.73
CA GLU A 255 21.09 -6.04 -7.52
C GLU A 255 21.18 -6.93 -8.76
N PRO A 256 20.91 -8.26 -8.71
CA PRO A 256 20.99 -9.10 -9.89
C PRO A 256 20.08 -8.62 -11.04
N ARG A 257 18.89 -8.12 -10.72
CA ARG A 257 17.95 -7.56 -11.69
C ARG A 257 18.47 -6.26 -12.29
N PHE A 258 18.97 -5.34 -11.47
CA PHE A 258 19.55 -4.09 -11.96
C PHE A 258 20.80 -4.33 -12.81
N ASP A 259 21.65 -5.29 -12.44
CA ASP A 259 22.81 -5.66 -13.21
C ASP A 259 22.43 -6.27 -14.57
N GLU A 260 21.40 -7.10 -14.63
CA GLU A 260 20.91 -7.62 -15.90
C GLU A 260 20.38 -6.51 -16.80
N MET A 261 19.64 -5.56 -16.26
CA MET A 261 19.16 -4.38 -16.99
C MET A 261 20.33 -3.53 -17.51
N ARG A 262 21.35 -3.26 -16.67
CA ARG A 262 22.57 -2.52 -17.08
C ARG A 262 23.30 -3.26 -18.21
N ARG A 263 23.46 -4.59 -18.09
CA ARG A 263 24.08 -5.42 -19.14
C ARG A 263 23.28 -5.40 -20.44
N ALA A 264 21.95 -5.45 -20.37
CA ALA A 264 21.09 -5.38 -21.55
C ALA A 264 21.22 -4.02 -22.26
N LEU A 265 21.19 -2.93 -21.50
CA LEU A 265 21.38 -1.57 -22.03
C LEU A 265 22.78 -1.40 -22.69
N ALA A 266 23.83 -1.95 -22.08
CA ALA A 266 25.19 -1.88 -22.62
C ALA A 266 25.38 -2.64 -23.95
N ARG A 267 24.51 -3.62 -24.24
CA ARG A 267 24.52 -4.34 -25.53
C ARG A 267 23.73 -3.59 -26.62
N THR A 268 22.94 -2.60 -26.25
CA THR A 268 22.13 -1.83 -27.22
C THR A 268 23.07 -0.94 -28.05
N PRO A 269 23.03 -0.98 -29.39
CA PRO A 269 23.80 -0.07 -30.22
C PRO A 269 23.47 1.39 -29.86
N LYS A 270 24.50 2.24 -29.89
CA LYS A 270 24.28 3.68 -29.70
C LYS A 270 23.29 4.19 -30.74
N PRO A 271 22.33 5.07 -30.35
CA PRO A 271 21.40 5.67 -31.28
C PRO A 271 22.15 6.36 -32.44
N ARG A 272 21.55 6.34 -33.63
CA ARG A 272 22.01 7.14 -34.76
C ARG A 272 21.70 8.61 -34.49
N THR A 273 22.46 9.53 -35.08
CA THR A 273 22.21 10.97 -34.98
C THR A 273 20.74 11.28 -35.34
N GLY A 274 20.01 11.88 -34.39
CA GLY A 274 18.60 12.22 -34.49
C GLY A 274 17.65 11.43 -33.60
N ASP A 275 18.14 10.46 -32.82
CA ASP A 275 17.33 9.73 -31.85
C ASP A 275 17.10 10.58 -30.59
N VAL A 276 15.90 10.45 -30.01
CA VAL A 276 15.50 11.12 -28.77
C VAL A 276 16.36 10.66 -27.61
N ARG A 277 16.89 11.58 -26.83
CA ARG A 277 17.71 11.30 -25.64
C ARG A 277 16.85 11.45 -24.37
N PRO A 278 17.23 10.80 -23.25
CA PRO A 278 16.50 10.96 -21.99
C PRO A 278 16.29 12.42 -21.56
N GLU A 279 17.26 13.29 -21.82
CA GLU A 279 17.19 14.72 -21.56
C GLU A 279 16.18 15.49 -22.43
N ASP A 280 15.74 14.90 -23.54
CA ASP A 280 14.74 15.47 -24.44
C ASP A 280 13.30 15.11 -24.00
N LEU A 281 13.17 14.25 -22.97
CA LEU A 281 11.90 13.74 -22.45
C LEU A 281 11.51 14.31 -21.08
N SER A 282 12.29 15.25 -20.56
CA SER A 282 12.08 15.90 -19.24
C SER A 282 11.23 17.17 -19.32
#